data_22785ab2c78e648c9316ead97ae7dcae
#
_entry.id   22785ab2c78e648c9316ead97ae7dcae
#
_cell.length_a   1.000
_cell.length_b   1.000
_cell.length_c   1.000
_cell.angle_alpha   90.00
_cell.angle_beta   90.00
_cell.angle_gamma   90.00
#
_symmetry.space_group_name_H-M   'P 1'
#
loop_
_entity.id
_entity.type
_entity.pdbx_description
1 polymer ?
#
loop_
_entity_poly.entity_id
_entity_poly.type
_entity_poly.pdbx_seq_one_letter_code
_entity_poly.pdbx_strand_id
1 'polypeptide(L)' 'MVGPKVTLGVLAERTGFDKSTISRALRNDPTLSIRAENLALIKRTAEELG' A
#
# COMPACT_ATOMS: atom_id res chain seq x y z
N MET A 1 14.23 -15.61 5.72
CA MET A 1 13.81 -15.20 5.59
C MET A 1 12.94 -14.95 5.37
N VAL A 2 12.56 -14.77 5.37
CA VAL A 2 11.79 -14.42 5.21
C VAL A 2 11.33 -13.86 4.48
N GLY A 3 11.07 -13.91 4.06
CA GLY A 3 10.77 -13.17 3.18
C GLY A 3 9.63 -12.43 3.17
N PRO A 4 9.53 -11.49 2.95
CA PRO A 4 8.48 -10.79 2.98
C PRO A 4 7.90 -10.92 1.90
N LYS A 5 7.05 -10.98 1.77
CA LYS A 5 6.31 -11.25 0.92
C LYS A 5 5.67 -10.15 0.30
N VAL A 6 5.39 -9.07 0.88
CA VAL A 6 4.70 -7.97 0.29
C VAL A 6 5.69 -6.90 -0.05
N THR A 7 5.77 -6.53 -1.29
CA THR A 7 6.63 -5.44 -1.71
C THR A 7 5.75 -4.35 -2.30
N LEU A 8 6.32 -3.16 -2.44
CA LEU A 8 5.57 -2.05 -3.02
C LEU A 8 5.13 -2.38 -4.44
N GLY A 9 5.96 -3.11 -5.17
CA GLY A 9 5.59 -3.49 -6.53
C GLY A 9 4.35 -4.36 -6.57
N VAL A 10 4.28 -5.32 -5.65
CA VAL A 10 3.13 -6.20 -5.59
C VAL A 10 1.88 -5.42 -5.22
N LEU A 11 1.99 -4.53 -4.24
CA LEU A 11 0.85 -3.73 -3.84
C LEU A 11 0.40 -2.80 -4.97
N ALA A 12 1.35 -2.26 -5.71
CA ALA A 12 1.02 -1.38 -6.82
C ALA A 12 0.21 -2.14 -7.86
N GLU A 13 0.60 -3.37 -8.16
CA GLU A 13 -0.13 -4.16 -9.13
C GLU A 13 -1.52 -4.52 -8.64
N ARG A 14 -1.63 -4.87 -7.38
CA ARG A 14 -2.91 -5.32 -6.84
C ARG A 14 -3.90 -4.19 -6.68
N THR A 15 -3.43 -3.01 -6.29
CA THR A 15 -4.33 -1.90 -6.00
C THR A 15 -4.48 -0.94 -7.16
N GLY A 16 -3.55 -0.94 -8.08
CA GLY A 16 -3.60 0.01 -9.19
C GLY A 16 -2.97 1.35 -8.89
N PHE A 17 -2.37 1.50 -7.72
CA PHE A 17 -1.69 2.74 -7.36
C PHE A 17 -0.19 2.58 -7.59
N ASP A 18 0.52 3.69 -7.74
CA ASP A 18 1.94 3.56 -7.96
C ASP A 18 2.67 3.39 -6.63
N LYS A 19 3.95 3.01 -6.72
CA LYS A 19 4.72 2.68 -5.53
C LYS A 19 4.84 3.85 -4.57
N SER A 20 5.00 5.05 -5.10
CA SER A 20 5.14 6.22 -4.25
C SER A 20 3.90 6.44 -3.40
N THR A 21 2.74 6.32 -4.01
CA THR A 21 1.49 6.50 -3.30
C THR A 21 1.34 5.45 -2.22
N ILE A 22 1.68 4.21 -2.54
CA ILE A 22 1.55 3.13 -1.57
C ILE A 22 2.50 3.32 -0.41
N SER A 23 3.72 3.71 -0.69
CA SER A 23 4.70 3.95 0.36
C SER A 23 4.21 5.02 1.33
N ARG A 24 3.67 6.11 0.80
CA ARG A 24 3.17 7.18 1.65
C ARG A 24 1.96 6.73 2.45
N ALA A 25 1.09 5.96 1.81
CA ALA A 25 -0.11 5.48 2.49
C ALA A 25 0.25 4.60 3.68
N LEU A 26 1.23 3.72 3.50
CA LEU A 26 1.63 2.81 4.56
C LEU A 26 2.35 3.54 5.70
N ARG A 27 2.95 4.70 5.40
CA ARG A 27 3.61 5.48 6.44
C ARG A 27 2.68 6.48 7.09
N ASN A 28 1.42 6.52 6.65
CA ASN A 28 0.46 7.49 7.17
C ASN A 28 0.94 8.92 6.96
N ASP A 29 1.46 9.17 5.76
CA ASP A 29 2.02 10.48 5.42
C ASP A 29 0.89 11.51 5.41
N PRO A 30 0.95 12.54 6.24
CA PRO A 30 -0.13 13.52 6.31
C PRO A 30 -0.24 14.38 5.06
N THR A 31 0.79 14.40 4.23
CA THR A 31 0.73 15.18 3.00
C THR A 31 0.10 14.40 1.85
N LEU A 32 -0.18 13.13 2.05
CA LEU A 32 -0.76 12.32 1.00
C LEU A 32 -2.24 12.65 0.86
N SER A 33 -2.63 12.99 -0.35
CA SER A 33 -4.02 13.30 -0.62
C SER A 33 -4.66 12.08 -1.27
N ILE A 34 -5.33 11.27 -0.48
CA ILE A 34 -5.92 10.04 -0.98
C ILE A 34 -7.23 9.83 -0.26
N ARG A 35 -8.19 9.24 -0.93
CA ARG A 35 -9.48 8.99 -0.32
C ARG A 35 -9.37 7.92 0.74
N ALA A 36 -10.20 8.03 1.77
CA ALA A 36 -10.17 7.08 2.87
C ALA A 36 -10.41 5.65 2.38
N GLU A 37 -11.31 5.46 1.42
CA GLU A 37 -11.58 4.13 0.92
C GLU A 37 -10.38 3.54 0.20
N ASN A 38 -9.64 4.38 -0.52
CA ASN A 38 -8.45 3.90 -1.22
C ASN A 38 -7.33 3.58 -0.22
N LEU A 39 -7.21 4.41 0.80
CA LEU A 39 -6.22 4.16 1.84
C LEU A 39 -6.52 2.83 2.54
N ALA A 40 -7.80 2.59 2.83
CA ALA A 40 -8.19 1.35 3.47
C ALA A 40 -7.89 0.16 2.57
N LEU A 41 -8.10 0.31 1.26
CA LEU A 41 -7.82 -0.75 0.32
C LEU A 41 -6.34 -1.12 0.33
N ILE A 42 -5.47 -0.12 0.33
CA ILE A 42 -4.04 -0.36 0.34
C ILE A 42 -3.63 -1.10 1.61
N LYS A 43 -4.10 -0.63 2.76
CA LYS A 43 -3.73 -1.25 4.02
C LYS A 43 -4.27 -2.67 4.13
N ARG A 44 -5.50 -2.88 3.67
CA ARG A 44 -6.09 -4.18 3.72
C ARG A 44 -5.37 -5.16 2.82
N THR A 45 -5.01 -4.71 1.62
CA THR A 45 -4.29 -5.56 0.68
C THR A 45 -2.94 -5.96 1.28
N ALA A 46 -2.27 -5.02 1.92
CA ALA A 46 -0.98 -5.30 2.54
C ALA A 46 -1.14 -6.34 3.64
N GLU A 47 -2.22 -6.25 4.41
CA GLU A 47 -2.45 -7.22 5.47
C GLU A 47 -2.74 -8.61 4.92
N GLU A 48 -3.50 -8.66 3.85
CA GLU A 48 -3.85 -9.94 3.26
C GLU A 48 -2.65 -10.65 2.67
N LEU A 49 -1.74 -9.89 2.11
CA LEU A 49 -0.58 -10.47 1.46
C LEU A 49 0.56 -10.75 2.42
N GLY A 50 0.62 -10.03 3.46
CA GLY A 50 1.74 -10.16 4.29
C GLY A 50 1.52 -10.25 5.72
#